data_45b6ea8df76ee9d1e7f8a1fbec130bf1
#
_entry.id   45b6ea8df76ee9d1e7f8a1fbec130bf1
#
_cell.length_a   1.000
_cell.length_b   1.000
_cell.length_c   1.000
_cell.angle_alpha   90.00
_cell.angle_beta   90.00
_cell.angle_gamma   90.00
#
_symmetry.space_group_name_H-M   'P 1'
#
loop_
_entity.id
_entity.type
_entity.pdbx_description
1 polymer ?
#
loop_
_entity_poly.entity_id
_entity_poly.type
_entity_poly.pdbx_seq_one_letter_code
_entity_poly.pdbx_strand_id
1 'polypeptide(L)'
;MNITLEHLHKSFEDKKAVIKDINLEIDSGTLISLLGPSGCGKTTVLNIIAGLIKQSEGTVYFDGKNMNNIPVEKRNIGMVFQNYALYPHLSAFDNLAFPLQMQKLNKTEIKARVHKTAAFLEIDKLLHKKPAALSGGEQQRVAIGRALVKEPAVLLMDEPLSNLDKKLRIQTREEIRRIQQELKITTISVTHDQEEASAISDKIVLLHNGEIAQYGTSYELYHNPANLFTAKFIGAIDINILEAVKKDSAYFIPSLNVHLSMSEEVISGSSEPLYIAIRPEDIAIVKEDPDITAKIVMIENLGKDTIATMEYNNNNFKIYIPTNGLYVTGGFLGLRFNRDRIFIFDKSGNRLINSK
;
A
#
# COMPACT_ATOMS: atom_id res chain seq x y z
N MET A 1 5.98 -15.34 -14.02
CA MET A 1 4.55 -15.58 -14.38
C MET A 1 3.83 -14.24 -14.34
N ASN A 2 3.30 -13.80 -15.47
CA ASN A 2 2.47 -12.58 -15.54
C ASN A 2 1.05 -12.91 -15.05
N ILE A 3 0.39 -11.93 -14.42
CA ILE A 3 -1.01 -12.07 -13.99
C ILE A 3 -1.79 -10.92 -14.59
N THR A 4 -2.91 -11.22 -15.27
CA THR A 4 -3.81 -10.22 -15.82
C THR A 4 -5.21 -10.42 -15.26
N LEU A 5 -5.80 -9.35 -14.77
CA LEU A 5 -7.21 -9.29 -14.37
C LEU A 5 -7.94 -8.43 -15.39
N GLU A 6 -8.99 -8.98 -16.00
CA GLU A 6 -9.80 -8.27 -16.99
C GLU A 6 -11.25 -8.18 -16.51
N HIS A 7 -11.76 -6.96 -16.40
CA HIS A 7 -13.13 -6.65 -16.02
C HIS A 7 -13.61 -7.44 -14.81
N LEU A 8 -12.76 -7.52 -13.76
CA LEU A 8 -13.05 -8.34 -12.60
C LEU A 8 -14.11 -7.68 -11.71
N HIS A 9 -15.21 -8.41 -11.51
CA HIS A 9 -16.31 -8.03 -10.63
C HIS A 9 -16.57 -9.08 -9.56
N LYS A 10 -16.98 -8.64 -8.37
CA LYS A 10 -17.47 -9.52 -7.32
C LYS A 10 -18.58 -8.88 -6.50
N SER A 11 -19.71 -9.57 -6.49
CA SER A 11 -20.83 -9.34 -5.57
C SER A 11 -21.07 -10.59 -4.74
N PHE A 12 -21.49 -10.43 -3.50
CA PHE A 12 -21.96 -11.52 -2.64
C PHE A 12 -23.51 -11.54 -2.60
N GLU A 13 -24.10 -12.42 -1.82
CA GLU A 13 -25.56 -12.68 -1.79
C GLU A 13 -26.42 -11.44 -1.50
N ASP A 14 -25.90 -10.49 -0.74
CA ASP A 14 -26.52 -9.17 -0.43
C ASP A 14 -26.49 -8.20 -1.60
N LYS A 15 -26.07 -8.64 -2.79
CA LYS A 15 -25.97 -7.84 -4.03
C LYS A 15 -25.09 -6.60 -3.95
N LYS A 16 -24.39 -6.35 -2.86
CA LYS A 16 -23.42 -5.27 -2.76
C LYS A 16 -22.15 -5.63 -3.52
N ALA A 17 -21.82 -4.85 -4.53
CA ALA A 17 -20.57 -5.02 -5.27
C ALA A 17 -19.38 -4.69 -4.38
N VAL A 18 -18.51 -5.69 -4.12
CA VAL A 18 -17.27 -5.53 -3.36
C VAL A 18 -16.10 -5.21 -4.30
N ILE A 19 -16.13 -5.76 -5.51
CA ILE A 19 -15.18 -5.48 -6.59
C ILE A 19 -15.96 -4.99 -7.80
N LYS A 20 -15.48 -3.91 -8.41
CA LYS A 20 -16.13 -3.21 -9.51
C LYS A 20 -15.09 -2.93 -10.60
N ASP A 21 -15.17 -3.68 -11.69
CA ASP A 21 -14.37 -3.50 -12.90
C ASP A 21 -12.86 -3.34 -12.69
N ILE A 22 -12.23 -4.27 -11.94
CA ILE A 22 -10.77 -4.24 -11.78
C ILE A 22 -10.10 -4.75 -13.05
N ASN A 23 -9.27 -3.90 -13.64
CA ASN A 23 -8.36 -4.20 -14.74
C ASN A 23 -6.93 -3.97 -14.25
N LEU A 24 -6.07 -5.01 -14.27
CA LEU A 24 -4.73 -4.95 -13.70
C LEU A 24 -3.79 -5.92 -14.42
N GLU A 25 -2.61 -5.43 -14.76
CA GLU A 25 -1.51 -6.25 -15.27
C GLU A 25 -0.36 -6.26 -14.26
N ILE A 26 0.15 -7.44 -13.93
CA ILE A 26 1.23 -7.68 -13.00
C ILE A 26 2.36 -8.40 -13.72
N ASP A 27 3.50 -7.73 -13.83
CA ASP A 27 4.66 -8.25 -14.53
C ASP A 27 5.29 -9.44 -13.77
N SER A 28 5.86 -10.37 -14.53
CA SER A 28 6.57 -11.52 -13.96
C SER A 28 7.74 -11.09 -13.07
N GLY A 29 7.85 -11.72 -11.90
CA GLY A 29 8.95 -11.49 -10.98
C GLY A 29 8.88 -10.15 -10.22
N THR A 30 7.76 -9.44 -10.27
CA THR A 30 7.52 -8.23 -9.48
C THR A 30 6.83 -8.56 -8.15
N LEU A 31 7.04 -7.70 -7.16
CA LEU A 31 6.26 -7.66 -5.93
C LEU A 31 5.32 -6.45 -5.99
N ILE A 32 4.02 -6.71 -5.95
CA ILE A 32 3.02 -5.66 -5.81
C ILE A 32 2.30 -5.74 -4.46
N SER A 33 1.92 -4.58 -3.93
CA SER A 33 1.01 -4.51 -2.77
C SER A 33 -0.37 -4.04 -3.18
N LEU A 34 -1.41 -4.77 -2.73
CA LEU A 34 -2.78 -4.31 -2.72
C LEU A 34 -2.98 -3.50 -1.44
N LEU A 35 -3.09 -2.18 -1.55
CA LEU A 35 -3.19 -1.24 -0.45
C LEU A 35 -4.58 -0.58 -0.46
N GLY A 36 -5.07 -0.15 0.70
CA GLY A 36 -6.32 0.60 0.81
C GLY A 36 -7.01 0.40 2.16
N PRO A 37 -8.11 1.13 2.42
CA PRO A 37 -8.87 1.02 3.66
C PRO A 37 -9.43 -0.37 3.90
N SER A 38 -9.83 -0.64 5.15
CA SER A 38 -10.53 -1.89 5.48
C SER A 38 -11.83 -2.00 4.70
N GLY A 39 -12.14 -3.20 4.17
CA GLY A 39 -13.36 -3.46 3.41
C GLY A 39 -13.35 -3.00 1.95
N CYS A 40 -12.26 -2.44 1.40
CA CYS A 40 -12.22 -2.01 -0.01
C CYS A 40 -12.04 -3.15 -1.03
N GLY A 41 -11.90 -4.42 -0.59
CA GLY A 41 -11.85 -5.58 -1.47
C GLY A 41 -10.49 -6.25 -1.67
N LYS A 42 -9.42 -5.83 -0.99
CA LYS A 42 -8.04 -6.38 -1.14
C LYS A 42 -7.97 -7.89 -1.02
N THR A 43 -8.38 -8.44 0.13
CA THR A 43 -8.41 -9.90 0.37
C THR A 43 -9.35 -10.62 -0.59
N THR A 44 -10.43 -9.98 -1.04
CA THR A 44 -11.33 -10.56 -2.05
C THR A 44 -10.62 -10.72 -3.39
N VAL A 45 -9.89 -9.69 -3.87
CA VAL A 45 -9.06 -9.77 -5.09
C VAL A 45 -8.02 -10.87 -4.95
N LEU A 46 -7.28 -10.90 -3.83
CA LEU A 46 -6.28 -11.93 -3.56
C LEU A 46 -6.88 -13.34 -3.63
N ASN A 47 -8.03 -13.56 -2.98
CA ASN A 47 -8.71 -14.85 -2.94
C ASN A 47 -9.27 -15.27 -4.30
N ILE A 48 -9.67 -14.32 -5.16
CA ILE A 48 -10.07 -14.60 -6.55
C ILE A 48 -8.86 -15.07 -7.37
N ILE A 49 -7.72 -14.36 -7.25
CA ILE A 49 -6.46 -14.77 -7.90
C ILE A 49 -6.03 -16.16 -7.42
N ALA A 50 -6.17 -16.44 -6.12
CA ALA A 50 -5.90 -17.75 -5.55
C ALA A 50 -6.84 -18.85 -6.05
N GLY A 51 -8.06 -18.49 -6.49
CA GLY A 51 -9.12 -19.43 -6.84
C GLY A 51 -9.91 -19.97 -5.65
N LEU A 52 -9.77 -19.32 -4.48
CA LEU A 52 -10.55 -19.62 -3.27
C LEU A 52 -11.97 -19.05 -3.34
N ILE A 53 -12.13 -17.94 -4.05
CA ILE A 53 -13.43 -17.30 -4.31
C ILE A 53 -13.58 -17.17 -5.83
N LYS A 54 -14.78 -17.51 -6.34
CA LYS A 54 -15.11 -17.30 -7.74
C LYS A 54 -15.59 -15.87 -7.93
N GLN A 55 -15.07 -15.19 -8.96
CA GLN A 55 -15.56 -13.87 -9.40
C GLN A 55 -17.01 -13.98 -9.91
N SER A 56 -17.72 -12.85 -9.91
CA SER A 56 -19.06 -12.76 -10.51
C SER A 56 -18.97 -12.60 -12.02
N GLU A 57 -18.04 -11.73 -12.49
CA GLU A 57 -17.78 -11.47 -13.90
C GLU A 57 -16.28 -11.23 -14.10
N GLY A 58 -15.82 -11.21 -15.34
CA GLY A 58 -14.43 -10.99 -15.71
C GLY A 58 -13.55 -12.24 -15.68
N THR A 59 -12.26 -12.03 -15.93
CA THR A 59 -11.33 -13.14 -16.12
C THR A 59 -9.99 -12.90 -15.44
N VAL A 60 -9.43 -13.95 -14.86
CA VAL A 60 -8.06 -14.02 -14.33
C VAL A 60 -7.21 -14.84 -15.30
N TYR A 61 -6.09 -14.29 -15.73
CA TYR A 61 -5.11 -14.99 -16.58
C TYR A 61 -3.76 -15.12 -15.87
N PHE A 62 -3.13 -16.28 -16.06
CA PHE A 62 -1.72 -16.52 -15.73
C PHE A 62 -0.96 -16.84 -17.02
N ASP A 63 0.00 -16.00 -17.41
CA ASP A 63 0.72 -16.06 -18.70
C ASP A 63 -0.24 -16.26 -19.89
N GLY A 64 -1.34 -15.49 -19.93
CA GLY A 64 -2.37 -15.57 -20.97
C GLY A 64 -3.33 -16.75 -20.84
N LYS A 65 -3.12 -17.69 -19.92
CA LYS A 65 -4.00 -18.82 -19.69
C LYS A 65 -5.15 -18.43 -18.75
N ASN A 66 -6.39 -18.63 -19.19
CA ASN A 66 -7.59 -18.39 -18.37
C ASN A 66 -7.62 -19.34 -17.17
N MET A 67 -7.73 -18.77 -15.96
CA MET A 67 -7.70 -19.48 -14.69
C MET A 67 -9.08 -19.64 -14.03
N ASN A 68 -10.16 -19.10 -14.61
CA ASN A 68 -11.48 -19.04 -13.99
C ASN A 68 -12.01 -20.40 -13.52
N ASN A 69 -11.74 -21.46 -14.30
CA ASN A 69 -12.19 -22.83 -14.01
C ASN A 69 -11.06 -23.74 -13.51
N ILE A 70 -9.90 -23.20 -13.22
CA ILE A 70 -8.78 -23.98 -12.70
C ILE A 70 -8.85 -23.97 -11.17
N PRO A 71 -9.00 -25.14 -10.53
CA PRO A 71 -9.06 -25.21 -9.08
C PRO A 71 -7.74 -24.81 -8.43
N VAL A 72 -7.82 -24.34 -7.16
CA VAL A 72 -6.70 -23.75 -6.42
C VAL A 72 -5.44 -24.62 -6.39
N GLU A 73 -5.59 -25.94 -6.21
CA GLU A 73 -4.47 -26.90 -6.15
C GLU A 73 -3.70 -27.01 -7.47
N LYS A 74 -4.29 -26.60 -8.59
CA LYS A 74 -3.67 -26.64 -9.93
C LYS A 74 -3.16 -25.28 -10.41
N ARG A 75 -3.36 -24.21 -9.64
CA ARG A 75 -2.90 -22.85 -10.02
C ARG A 75 -1.41 -22.61 -9.81
N ASN A 76 -0.69 -23.55 -9.21
CA ASN A 76 0.75 -23.42 -8.87
C ASN A 76 1.08 -22.16 -8.08
N ILE A 77 0.32 -21.87 -7.04
CA ILE A 77 0.49 -20.74 -6.14
C ILE A 77 0.95 -21.19 -4.75
N GLY A 78 1.74 -20.36 -4.08
CA GLY A 78 1.97 -20.41 -2.65
C GLY A 78 1.12 -19.34 -1.95
N MET A 79 0.56 -19.64 -0.78
CA MET A 79 -0.23 -18.67 -0.02
C MET A 79 0.19 -18.63 1.43
N VAL A 80 0.39 -17.41 1.95
CA VAL A 80 0.62 -17.08 3.35
C VAL A 80 -0.59 -16.33 3.87
N PHE A 81 -1.24 -16.85 4.90
CA PHE A 81 -2.42 -16.27 5.52
C PHE A 81 -2.05 -15.36 6.68
N GLN A 82 -2.91 -14.42 7.02
CA GLN A 82 -2.73 -13.43 8.08
C GLN A 82 -2.36 -14.04 9.46
N ASN A 83 -2.95 -15.19 9.80
CA ASN A 83 -2.67 -15.92 11.05
C ASN A 83 -1.67 -17.07 10.84
N TYR A 84 -0.85 -17.00 9.77
CA TYR A 84 0.12 -18.03 9.34
C TYR A 84 -0.50 -19.39 8.99
N ALA A 85 -1.66 -19.72 9.53
CA ALA A 85 -2.43 -20.96 9.33
C ALA A 85 -1.57 -22.23 9.47
N LEU A 86 -0.58 -22.24 10.38
CA LEU A 86 0.24 -23.42 10.65
C LEU A 86 -0.61 -24.50 11.34
N TYR A 87 -0.32 -25.74 11.01
CA TYR A 87 -0.94 -26.89 11.68
C TYR A 87 -0.32 -27.05 13.09
N PRO A 88 -1.06 -26.76 14.17
CA PRO A 88 -0.48 -26.63 15.51
C PRO A 88 0.04 -27.96 16.10
N HIS A 89 -0.48 -29.07 15.62
CA HIS A 89 -0.11 -30.43 16.04
C HIS A 89 1.12 -30.97 15.30
N LEU A 90 1.49 -30.39 14.16
CA LEU A 90 2.63 -30.76 13.34
C LEU A 90 3.88 -29.97 13.73
N SER A 91 5.07 -30.58 13.55
CA SER A 91 6.35 -29.86 13.64
C SER A 91 6.53 -28.86 12.51
N ALA A 92 7.53 -27.98 12.58
CA ALA A 92 7.89 -27.11 11.46
C ALA A 92 8.26 -27.93 10.22
N PHE A 93 9.02 -29.02 10.40
CA PHE A 93 9.33 -29.97 9.31
C PHE A 93 8.05 -30.49 8.65
N ASP A 94 7.09 -30.99 9.46
CA ASP A 94 5.87 -31.57 8.93
C ASP A 94 4.95 -30.54 8.29
N ASN A 95 4.94 -29.29 8.80
CA ASN A 95 4.26 -28.17 8.16
C ASN A 95 4.80 -27.91 6.75
N LEU A 96 6.13 -27.90 6.56
CA LEU A 96 6.75 -27.76 5.26
C LEU A 96 6.54 -28.99 4.38
N ALA A 97 6.59 -30.21 4.95
CA ALA A 97 6.43 -31.45 4.21
C ALA A 97 5.02 -31.69 3.71
N PHE A 98 4.00 -31.19 4.41
CA PHE A 98 2.58 -31.46 4.13
C PHE A 98 2.17 -31.18 2.67
N PRO A 99 2.48 -30.03 2.06
CA PRO A 99 2.12 -29.79 0.64
C PRO A 99 2.77 -30.77 -0.33
N LEU A 100 3.98 -31.25 -0.04
CA LEU A 100 4.70 -32.23 -0.87
C LEU A 100 4.12 -33.64 -0.72
N GLN A 101 3.66 -33.99 0.49
CA GLN A 101 2.93 -35.24 0.75
C GLN A 101 1.63 -35.31 -0.05
N MET A 102 0.90 -34.17 -0.13
CA MET A 102 -0.32 -34.08 -0.94
C MET A 102 -0.03 -34.24 -2.44
N GLN A 103 1.17 -33.85 -2.90
CA GLN A 103 1.68 -34.13 -4.25
C GLN A 103 2.15 -35.59 -4.44
N LYS A 104 2.09 -36.42 -3.40
CA LYS A 104 2.53 -37.81 -3.40
C LYS A 104 4.00 -38.01 -3.75
N LEU A 105 4.88 -37.07 -3.41
CA LEU A 105 6.31 -37.21 -3.58
C LEU A 105 6.88 -38.28 -2.61
N ASN A 106 8.00 -38.89 -2.99
CA ASN A 106 8.67 -39.87 -2.12
C ASN A 106 9.36 -39.19 -0.92
N LYS A 107 9.58 -39.97 0.15
CA LYS A 107 10.13 -39.46 1.43
C LYS A 107 11.49 -38.80 1.28
N THR A 108 12.34 -39.34 0.39
CA THR A 108 13.70 -38.80 0.17
C THR A 108 13.62 -37.41 -0.47
N GLU A 109 12.80 -37.24 -1.48
CA GLU A 109 12.58 -35.96 -2.16
C GLU A 109 11.96 -34.94 -1.22
N ILE A 110 10.93 -35.32 -0.44
CA ILE A 110 10.32 -34.44 0.58
C ILE A 110 11.38 -33.95 1.54
N LYS A 111 12.22 -34.84 2.11
CA LYS A 111 13.26 -34.47 3.04
C LYS A 111 14.26 -33.51 2.41
N ALA A 112 14.70 -33.75 1.17
CA ALA A 112 15.63 -32.89 0.45
C ALA A 112 15.05 -31.48 0.23
N ARG A 113 13.80 -31.37 -0.26
CA ARG A 113 13.16 -30.07 -0.50
C ARG A 113 12.89 -29.31 0.80
N VAL A 114 12.43 -29.98 1.85
CA VAL A 114 12.22 -29.34 3.16
C VAL A 114 13.52 -28.77 3.70
N HIS A 115 14.63 -29.55 3.71
CA HIS A 115 15.90 -29.02 4.18
C HIS A 115 16.47 -27.90 3.30
N LYS A 116 16.31 -27.97 1.96
CA LYS A 116 16.67 -26.89 1.04
C LYS A 116 15.94 -25.61 1.39
N THR A 117 14.61 -25.69 1.56
CA THR A 117 13.77 -24.53 1.90
C THR A 117 14.09 -24.00 3.31
N ALA A 118 14.32 -24.90 4.28
CA ALA A 118 14.65 -24.52 5.64
C ALA A 118 16.00 -23.79 5.71
N ALA A 119 17.03 -24.26 5.00
CA ALA A 119 18.33 -23.61 4.91
C ALA A 119 18.21 -22.21 4.28
N PHE A 120 17.44 -22.09 3.19
CA PHE A 120 17.19 -20.82 2.51
C PHE A 120 16.52 -19.77 3.43
N LEU A 121 15.63 -20.21 4.33
CA LEU A 121 14.90 -19.36 5.28
C LEU A 121 15.55 -19.31 6.67
N GLU A 122 16.73 -19.92 6.85
CA GLU A 122 17.46 -19.96 8.12
C GLU A 122 16.65 -20.55 9.29
N ILE A 123 15.83 -21.58 9.01
CA ILE A 123 14.97 -22.25 10.00
C ILE A 123 15.34 -23.71 10.26
N ASP A 124 16.50 -24.19 9.79
CA ASP A 124 16.93 -25.58 9.97
C ASP A 124 16.89 -26.06 11.42
N LYS A 125 17.33 -25.18 12.34
CA LYS A 125 17.34 -25.46 13.79
C LYS A 125 15.96 -25.53 14.40
N LEU A 126 14.93 -25.07 13.68
CA LEU A 126 13.55 -24.99 14.17
C LEU A 126 12.68 -26.15 13.68
N LEU A 127 13.18 -26.98 12.75
CA LEU A 127 12.39 -28.03 12.08
C LEU A 127 11.72 -29.01 13.05
N HIS A 128 12.31 -29.27 14.21
CA HIS A 128 11.77 -30.19 15.21
C HIS A 128 10.71 -29.55 16.12
N LYS A 129 10.62 -28.19 16.15
CA LYS A 129 9.69 -27.46 17.03
C LYS A 129 8.28 -27.46 16.46
N LYS A 130 7.29 -27.41 17.36
CA LYS A 130 5.88 -27.13 17.00
C LYS A 130 5.60 -25.64 17.01
N PRO A 131 4.55 -25.15 16.29
CA PRO A 131 4.22 -23.74 16.22
C PRO A 131 4.15 -23.01 17.57
N ALA A 132 3.59 -23.64 18.60
CA ALA A 132 3.50 -23.06 19.94
C ALA A 132 4.85 -22.75 20.62
N ALA A 133 5.94 -23.39 20.16
CA ALA A 133 7.30 -23.17 20.66
C ALA A 133 8.13 -22.23 19.77
N LEU A 134 7.50 -21.55 18.80
CA LEU A 134 8.11 -20.60 17.87
C LEU A 134 7.66 -19.18 18.18
N SER A 135 8.56 -18.21 18.04
CA SER A 135 8.21 -16.79 18.04
C SER A 135 7.38 -16.43 16.80
N GLY A 136 6.71 -15.27 16.81
CA GLY A 136 5.89 -14.81 15.67
C GLY A 136 6.65 -14.77 14.35
N GLY A 137 7.89 -14.24 14.34
CA GLY A 137 8.73 -14.23 13.14
C GLY A 137 9.18 -15.62 12.70
N GLU A 138 9.48 -16.54 13.64
CA GLU A 138 9.79 -17.94 13.31
C GLU A 138 8.57 -18.66 12.73
N GLN A 139 7.37 -18.44 13.28
CA GLN A 139 6.11 -18.96 12.71
C GLN A 139 5.88 -18.45 11.29
N GLN A 140 6.13 -17.17 11.06
CA GLN A 140 5.99 -16.58 9.73
C GLN A 140 6.97 -17.18 8.72
N ARG A 141 8.26 -17.35 9.09
CA ARG A 141 9.26 -18.04 8.23
C ARG A 141 8.83 -19.46 7.90
N VAL A 142 8.29 -20.19 8.85
CA VAL A 142 7.73 -21.54 8.60
C VAL A 142 6.54 -21.47 7.66
N ALA A 143 5.65 -20.48 7.79
CA ALA A 143 4.51 -20.32 6.89
C ALA A 143 4.95 -19.95 5.46
N ILE A 144 5.92 -19.05 5.32
CA ILE A 144 6.56 -18.73 4.03
C ILE A 144 7.21 -19.99 3.44
N GLY A 145 7.96 -20.74 4.24
CA GLY A 145 8.58 -21.99 3.83
C GLY A 145 7.57 -23.01 3.31
N ARG A 146 6.46 -23.18 4.01
CA ARG A 146 5.36 -24.07 3.56
C ARG A 146 4.78 -23.61 2.22
N ALA A 147 4.67 -22.30 1.98
CA ALA A 147 4.20 -21.76 0.71
C ALA A 147 5.23 -22.00 -0.42
N LEU A 148 6.52 -21.84 -0.13
CA LEU A 148 7.62 -21.89 -1.11
C LEU A 148 8.11 -23.31 -1.43
N VAL A 149 7.94 -24.29 -0.53
CA VAL A 149 8.51 -25.63 -0.67
C VAL A 149 8.06 -26.38 -1.94
N LYS A 150 6.93 -25.98 -2.52
CA LYS A 150 6.42 -26.47 -3.81
C LYS A 150 7.04 -25.78 -5.02
N GLU A 151 7.92 -24.82 -4.82
CA GLU A 151 8.45 -23.95 -5.87
C GLU A 151 7.32 -23.31 -6.72
N PRO A 152 6.41 -22.54 -6.08
CA PRO A 152 5.27 -21.97 -6.77
C PRO A 152 5.69 -20.89 -7.76
N ALA A 153 4.87 -20.67 -8.79
CA ALA A 153 5.10 -19.60 -9.76
C ALA A 153 4.64 -18.21 -9.26
N VAL A 154 3.70 -18.19 -8.31
CA VAL A 154 3.15 -16.99 -7.69
C VAL A 154 3.10 -17.16 -6.18
N LEU A 155 3.49 -16.14 -5.43
CA LEU A 155 3.36 -16.06 -3.98
C LEU A 155 2.29 -15.02 -3.62
N LEU A 156 1.28 -15.46 -2.88
CA LEU A 156 0.20 -14.60 -2.38
C LEU A 156 0.34 -14.46 -0.86
N MET A 157 0.26 -13.23 -0.34
CA MET A 157 0.39 -12.95 1.09
C MET A 157 -0.76 -12.06 1.55
N ASP A 158 -1.55 -12.55 2.49
CA ASP A 158 -2.67 -11.81 3.08
C ASP A 158 -2.25 -11.25 4.44
N GLU A 159 -1.99 -9.94 4.51
CA GLU A 159 -1.53 -9.21 5.70
C GLU A 159 -0.39 -9.90 6.47
N PRO A 160 0.72 -10.24 5.80
CA PRO A 160 1.74 -11.11 6.39
C PRO A 160 2.43 -10.54 7.64
N LEU A 161 2.39 -9.22 7.86
CA LEU A 161 3.12 -8.54 8.93
C LEU A 161 2.22 -7.99 10.06
N SER A 162 0.90 -8.17 9.95
CA SER A 162 -0.07 -7.55 10.87
C SER A 162 0.08 -7.97 12.33
N ASN A 163 0.52 -9.21 12.59
CA ASN A 163 0.61 -9.79 13.92
C ASN A 163 1.98 -9.65 14.59
N LEU A 164 2.89 -8.83 14.03
CA LEU A 164 4.26 -8.64 14.52
C LEU A 164 4.42 -7.29 15.22
N ASP A 165 5.30 -7.26 16.22
CA ASP A 165 5.77 -6.00 16.79
C ASP A 165 6.58 -5.18 15.77
N LYS A 166 6.76 -3.88 16.05
CA LYS A 166 7.39 -2.93 15.12
C LYS A 166 8.80 -3.37 14.67
N LYS A 167 9.64 -3.88 15.59
CA LYS A 167 11.02 -4.27 15.27
C LYS A 167 11.05 -5.50 14.38
N LEU A 168 10.26 -6.51 14.75
CA LEU A 168 10.18 -7.77 14.02
C LEU A 168 9.54 -7.55 12.63
N ARG A 169 8.56 -6.62 12.52
CA ARG A 169 7.94 -6.23 11.25
C ARG A 169 8.96 -5.68 10.27
N ILE A 170 9.88 -4.80 10.72
CA ILE A 170 10.95 -4.25 9.86
C ILE A 170 11.85 -5.37 9.34
N GLN A 171 12.33 -6.26 10.21
CA GLN A 171 13.22 -7.37 9.83
C GLN A 171 12.54 -8.32 8.85
N THR A 172 11.28 -8.69 9.11
CA THR A 172 10.55 -9.62 8.25
C THR A 172 10.20 -9.00 6.90
N ARG A 173 9.96 -7.70 6.84
CA ARG A 173 9.76 -6.94 5.60
C ARG A 173 10.99 -7.03 4.69
N GLU A 174 12.19 -6.81 5.24
CA GLU A 174 13.45 -6.94 4.52
C GLU A 174 13.65 -8.38 4.01
N GLU A 175 13.30 -9.36 4.83
CA GLU A 175 13.41 -10.76 4.47
C GLU A 175 12.44 -11.16 3.34
N ILE A 176 11.18 -10.73 3.39
CA ILE A 176 10.21 -10.96 2.30
C ILE A 176 10.76 -10.39 1.00
N ARG A 177 11.32 -9.16 1.04
CA ARG A 177 11.89 -8.52 -0.16
C ARG A 177 13.10 -9.32 -0.68
N ARG A 178 14.01 -9.76 0.20
CA ARG A 178 15.15 -10.61 -0.15
C ARG A 178 14.71 -11.90 -0.84
N ILE A 179 13.77 -12.62 -0.22
CA ILE A 179 13.22 -13.88 -0.75
C ILE A 179 12.65 -13.67 -2.17
N GLN A 180 11.85 -12.63 -2.35
CA GLN A 180 11.23 -12.31 -3.63
C GLN A 180 12.27 -12.01 -4.72
N GLN A 181 13.31 -11.20 -4.38
CA GLN A 181 14.37 -10.84 -5.32
C GLN A 181 15.25 -12.04 -5.71
N GLU A 182 15.63 -12.89 -4.74
CA GLU A 182 16.45 -14.07 -5.00
C GLU A 182 15.71 -15.11 -5.85
N LEU A 183 14.43 -15.33 -5.57
CA LEU A 183 13.61 -16.30 -6.31
C LEU A 183 13.00 -15.72 -7.58
N LYS A 184 12.99 -14.42 -7.76
CA LYS A 184 12.30 -13.70 -8.87
C LYS A 184 10.86 -14.17 -9.06
N ILE A 185 10.19 -14.46 -7.93
CA ILE A 185 8.82 -14.96 -7.92
C ILE A 185 7.84 -13.78 -7.97
N THR A 186 6.81 -13.88 -8.81
CA THR A 186 5.72 -12.91 -8.83
C THR A 186 4.99 -12.96 -7.50
N THR A 187 4.92 -11.83 -6.80
CA THR A 187 4.39 -11.77 -5.43
C THR A 187 3.31 -10.71 -5.33
N ILE A 188 2.19 -11.08 -4.70
CA ILE A 188 1.11 -10.14 -4.37
C ILE A 188 0.94 -10.14 -2.86
N SER A 189 1.12 -8.98 -2.23
CA SER A 189 0.91 -8.78 -0.79
C SER A 189 -0.29 -7.89 -0.54
N VAL A 190 -1.14 -8.27 0.39
CA VAL A 190 -2.23 -7.41 0.89
C VAL A 190 -1.73 -6.73 2.16
N THR A 191 -1.94 -5.43 2.25
CA THR A 191 -1.69 -4.67 3.48
C THR A 191 -2.61 -3.47 3.57
N HIS A 192 -2.82 -2.95 4.78
CA HIS A 192 -3.44 -1.65 5.05
C HIS A 192 -2.40 -0.62 5.51
N ASP A 193 -1.14 -1.02 5.65
CA ASP A 193 -0.02 -0.18 6.09
C ASP A 193 0.74 0.35 4.86
N GLN A 194 0.70 1.68 4.68
CA GLN A 194 1.37 2.34 3.56
C GLN A 194 2.90 2.31 3.65
N GLU A 195 3.47 2.29 4.88
CA GLU A 195 4.93 2.17 5.05
C GLU A 195 5.40 0.78 4.62
N GLU A 196 4.61 -0.25 4.94
CA GLU A 196 4.85 -1.62 4.49
C GLU A 196 4.82 -1.71 2.97
N ALA A 197 3.70 -1.27 2.35
CA ALA A 197 3.55 -1.29 0.91
C ALA A 197 4.68 -0.55 0.19
N SER A 198 5.03 0.65 0.67
CA SER A 198 6.08 1.48 0.07
C SER A 198 7.47 0.88 0.17
N ALA A 199 7.74 0.13 1.24
CA ALA A 199 9.08 -0.40 1.51
C ALA A 199 9.40 -1.69 0.76
N ILE A 200 8.40 -2.54 0.47
CA ILE A 200 8.67 -3.85 -0.15
C ILE A 200 8.30 -3.92 -1.63
N SER A 201 7.37 -3.08 -2.10
CA SER A 201 6.75 -3.27 -3.41
C SER A 201 7.47 -2.54 -4.54
N ASP A 202 7.50 -3.17 -5.70
CA ASP A 202 7.89 -2.51 -6.94
C ASP A 202 6.80 -1.53 -7.40
N LYS A 203 5.53 -1.93 -7.25
CA LYS A 203 4.35 -1.09 -7.51
C LYS A 203 3.26 -1.35 -6.47
N ILE A 204 2.40 -0.38 -6.27
CA ILE A 204 1.27 -0.41 -5.34
C ILE A 204 -0.02 -0.24 -6.14
N VAL A 205 -0.99 -1.12 -5.88
CA VAL A 205 -2.37 -0.99 -6.35
C VAL A 205 -3.18 -0.41 -5.19
N LEU A 206 -3.51 0.86 -5.25
CA LEU A 206 -4.36 1.49 -4.25
C LEU A 206 -5.82 1.24 -4.60
N LEU A 207 -6.51 0.50 -3.74
CA LEU A 207 -7.92 0.15 -3.89
C LEU A 207 -8.81 1.09 -3.05
N HIS A 208 -9.90 1.55 -3.65
CA HIS A 208 -10.93 2.35 -2.99
C HIS A 208 -12.32 1.94 -3.48
N ASN A 209 -13.24 1.65 -2.56
CA ASN A 209 -14.63 1.29 -2.87
C ASN A 209 -14.81 0.20 -3.94
N GLY A 210 -13.89 -0.76 -4.00
CA GLY A 210 -13.92 -1.88 -4.96
C GLY A 210 -13.31 -1.58 -6.33
N GLU A 211 -12.68 -0.42 -6.50
CA GLU A 211 -12.05 0.04 -7.74
C GLU A 211 -10.56 0.34 -7.50
N ILE A 212 -9.76 0.37 -8.57
CA ILE A 212 -8.36 0.84 -8.51
C ILE A 212 -8.37 2.36 -8.55
N ALA A 213 -8.03 3.00 -7.42
CA ALA A 213 -7.88 4.44 -7.34
C ALA A 213 -6.60 4.93 -8.06
N GLN A 214 -5.52 4.17 -7.91
CA GLN A 214 -4.26 4.40 -8.64
C GLN A 214 -3.39 3.14 -8.60
N TYR A 215 -2.60 2.92 -9.66
CA TYR A 215 -1.57 1.90 -9.75
C TYR A 215 -0.26 2.54 -10.22
N GLY A 216 0.81 2.29 -9.50
CA GLY A 216 2.13 2.85 -9.79
C GLY A 216 3.14 2.57 -8.68
N THR A 217 4.33 3.15 -8.79
CA THR A 217 5.34 3.13 -7.75
C THR A 217 4.91 3.95 -6.53
N SER A 218 5.50 3.70 -5.37
CA SER A 218 5.26 4.52 -4.16
C SER A 218 5.57 6.00 -4.42
N TYR A 219 6.61 6.29 -5.21
CA TYR A 219 6.99 7.64 -5.60
C TYR A 219 5.89 8.33 -6.43
N GLU A 220 5.32 7.63 -7.42
CA GLU A 220 4.24 8.18 -8.27
C GLU A 220 2.98 8.45 -7.45
N LEU A 221 2.58 7.52 -6.56
CA LEU A 221 1.39 7.72 -5.73
C LEU A 221 1.53 8.95 -4.80
N TYR A 222 2.75 9.19 -4.30
CA TYR A 222 3.02 10.30 -3.39
C TYR A 222 3.18 11.64 -4.11
N HIS A 223 3.99 11.68 -5.18
CA HIS A 223 4.34 12.92 -5.89
C HIS A 223 3.41 13.24 -7.06
N ASN A 224 2.63 12.26 -7.52
CA ASN A 224 1.71 12.40 -8.63
C ASN A 224 0.37 11.70 -8.40
N PRO A 225 -0.35 12.06 -7.31
CA PRO A 225 -1.63 11.44 -7.01
C PRO A 225 -2.65 11.69 -8.13
N ALA A 226 -3.27 10.63 -8.65
CA ALA A 226 -4.24 10.70 -9.74
C ALA A 226 -5.58 11.31 -9.31
N ASN A 227 -5.89 11.27 -8.02
CA ASN A 227 -7.13 11.79 -7.46
C ASN A 227 -6.94 12.23 -6.00
N LEU A 228 -7.93 12.95 -5.49
CA LEU A 228 -7.92 13.49 -4.12
C LEU A 228 -7.88 12.38 -3.05
N PHE A 229 -8.50 11.22 -3.33
CA PHE A 229 -8.42 10.08 -2.40
C PHE A 229 -6.98 9.60 -2.25
N THR A 230 -6.25 9.41 -3.36
CA THR A 230 -4.83 9.02 -3.32
C THR A 230 -4.00 10.06 -2.57
N ALA A 231 -4.20 11.35 -2.85
CA ALA A 231 -3.48 12.43 -2.17
C ALA A 231 -3.69 12.41 -0.65
N LYS A 232 -4.92 12.12 -0.20
CA LYS A 232 -5.30 11.99 1.22
C LYS A 232 -4.76 10.73 1.87
N PHE A 233 -4.84 9.61 1.16
CA PHE A 233 -4.52 8.31 1.73
C PHE A 233 -3.02 8.07 1.82
N ILE A 234 -2.23 8.58 0.86
CA ILE A 234 -0.79 8.38 0.80
C ILE A 234 -0.06 9.55 1.47
N GLY A 235 0.64 9.25 2.55
CA GLY A 235 1.44 10.19 3.33
C GLY A 235 1.35 9.90 4.84
N ALA A 236 2.47 10.04 5.56
CA ALA A 236 2.50 9.83 7.01
C ALA A 236 1.68 10.88 7.78
N ILE A 237 1.59 12.08 7.21
CA ILE A 237 0.79 13.19 7.71
C ILE A 237 -0.23 13.56 6.65
N ASP A 238 -1.46 13.87 7.11
CA ASP A 238 -2.54 14.27 6.22
C ASP A 238 -2.13 15.48 5.38
N ILE A 239 -2.41 15.39 4.09
CA ILE A 239 -2.24 16.52 3.17
C ILE A 239 -3.22 17.64 3.52
N ASN A 240 -2.77 18.88 3.48
CA ASN A 240 -3.65 20.04 3.68
C ASN A 240 -4.54 20.24 2.46
N ILE A 241 -5.86 20.37 2.68
CA ILE A 241 -6.83 20.56 1.62
C ILE A 241 -7.59 21.85 1.88
N LEU A 242 -7.60 22.71 0.88
CA LEU A 242 -8.17 24.03 0.91
C LEU A 242 -9.12 24.19 -0.27
N GLU A 243 -10.31 24.74 -0.02
CA GLU A 243 -11.21 25.13 -1.10
C GLU A 243 -10.64 26.35 -1.81
N ALA A 244 -10.69 26.35 -3.12
CA ALA A 244 -10.23 27.45 -3.96
C ALA A 244 -11.23 27.77 -5.07
N VAL A 245 -11.18 29.00 -5.56
CA VAL A 245 -11.95 29.47 -6.69
C VAL A 245 -10.98 30.00 -7.74
N LYS A 246 -11.16 29.61 -9.00
CA LYS A 246 -10.38 30.17 -10.10
C LYS A 246 -10.81 31.61 -10.36
N LYS A 247 -9.87 32.54 -10.33
CA LYS A 247 -10.04 33.96 -10.68
C LYS A 247 -8.99 34.32 -11.71
N ASP A 248 -9.40 34.55 -12.94
CA ASP A 248 -8.51 34.85 -14.08
C ASP A 248 -7.40 33.78 -14.24
N SER A 249 -6.14 34.16 -14.12
CA SER A 249 -4.96 33.29 -14.20
C SER A 249 -4.45 32.77 -12.83
N ALA A 250 -5.19 33.02 -11.75
CA ALA A 250 -4.80 32.65 -10.39
C ALA A 250 -5.92 31.88 -9.67
N TYR A 251 -5.54 31.18 -8.59
CA TYR A 251 -6.47 30.52 -7.68
C TYR A 251 -6.58 31.37 -6.41
N PHE A 252 -7.79 31.76 -6.08
CA PHE A 252 -8.08 32.41 -4.81
C PHE A 252 -8.51 31.37 -3.79
N ILE A 253 -7.84 31.35 -2.64
CA ILE A 253 -8.16 30.50 -1.48
C ILE A 253 -8.88 31.38 -0.46
N PRO A 254 -10.23 31.34 -0.37
CA PRO A 254 -10.99 32.24 0.51
C PRO A 254 -10.61 32.09 1.99
N SER A 255 -10.38 30.88 2.44
CA SER A 255 -10.03 30.56 3.83
C SER A 255 -8.69 31.19 4.28
N LEU A 256 -7.75 31.36 3.36
CA LEU A 256 -6.45 31.96 3.63
C LEU A 256 -6.33 33.40 3.11
N ASN A 257 -7.32 33.89 2.34
CA ASN A 257 -7.25 35.17 1.63
C ASN A 257 -5.99 35.33 0.76
N VAL A 258 -5.58 34.24 0.09
CA VAL A 258 -4.36 34.17 -0.72
C VAL A 258 -4.71 33.95 -2.19
N HIS A 259 -4.00 34.64 -3.07
CA HIS A 259 -3.98 34.39 -4.50
C HIS A 259 -2.72 33.58 -4.86
N LEU A 260 -2.91 32.41 -5.45
CA LEU A 260 -1.82 31.55 -5.93
C LEU A 260 -1.79 31.60 -7.46
N SER A 261 -0.76 32.25 -8.01
CA SER A 261 -0.44 32.12 -9.43
C SER A 261 0.34 30.81 -9.64
N MET A 262 -0.12 29.99 -10.56
CA MET A 262 0.49 28.70 -10.89
C MET A 262 1.25 28.82 -12.20
N SER A 263 2.35 28.07 -12.33
CA SER A 263 3.19 28.05 -13.54
C SER A 263 2.53 27.31 -14.72
N GLU A 264 1.48 26.54 -14.49
CA GLU A 264 0.79 25.77 -15.53
C GLU A 264 -0.66 26.24 -15.75
N GLU A 265 -1.07 26.31 -17.01
CA GLU A 265 -2.47 26.56 -17.37
C GLU A 265 -3.33 25.37 -16.98
N VAL A 266 -4.17 25.54 -15.97
CA VAL A 266 -5.24 24.57 -15.68
C VAL A 266 -6.28 24.63 -16.79
N ILE A 267 -6.61 23.45 -17.32
CA ILE A 267 -7.63 23.29 -18.36
C ILE A 267 -8.89 24.12 -18.01
N SER A 268 -9.23 25.02 -18.90
CA SER A 268 -10.34 25.95 -18.77
C SER A 268 -11.68 25.21 -18.66
N GLY A 269 -12.52 25.58 -17.70
CA GLY A 269 -13.93 25.19 -17.78
C GLY A 269 -14.80 25.26 -16.54
N SER A 270 -14.29 25.43 -15.33
CA SER A 270 -15.17 25.45 -14.17
C SER A 270 -15.06 26.72 -13.34
N SER A 271 -16.16 27.45 -13.26
CA SER A 271 -16.44 28.45 -12.21
C SER A 271 -16.80 27.79 -10.87
N GLU A 272 -16.60 26.47 -10.75
CA GLU A 272 -16.93 25.68 -9.56
C GLU A 272 -15.77 25.69 -8.56
N PRO A 273 -16.07 25.59 -7.24
CA PRO A 273 -15.02 25.45 -6.24
C PRO A 273 -14.18 24.21 -6.52
N LEU A 274 -12.88 24.38 -6.36
CA LEU A 274 -11.83 23.41 -6.56
C LEU A 274 -11.22 23.04 -5.21
N TYR A 275 -10.50 21.92 -5.14
CA TYR A 275 -9.67 21.60 -4.00
C TYR A 275 -8.19 21.80 -4.37
N ILE A 276 -7.51 22.62 -3.59
CA ILE A 276 -6.06 22.72 -3.59
C ILE A 276 -5.54 21.85 -2.46
N ALA A 277 -4.60 20.97 -2.78
CA ALA A 277 -3.95 20.11 -1.80
C ALA A 277 -2.45 20.36 -1.80
N ILE A 278 -1.87 20.56 -0.60
CA ILE A 278 -0.44 20.80 -0.39
C ILE A 278 0.05 19.98 0.80
N ARG A 279 1.21 19.32 0.62
CA ARG A 279 1.78 18.52 1.69
C ARG A 279 2.40 19.41 2.78
N PRO A 280 2.42 18.96 4.05
CA PRO A 280 2.99 19.72 5.15
C PRO A 280 4.46 20.14 4.91
N GLU A 281 5.26 19.30 4.26
CA GLU A 281 6.66 19.56 3.91
C GLU A 281 6.85 20.55 2.77
N ASP A 282 5.82 20.81 1.99
CA ASP A 282 5.84 21.76 0.87
C ASP A 282 5.42 23.18 1.30
N ILE A 283 5.26 23.41 2.63
CA ILE A 283 5.00 24.71 3.23
C ILE A 283 6.27 25.14 4.00
N ALA A 284 6.97 26.14 3.47
CA ALA A 284 8.21 26.63 4.05
C ALA A 284 7.95 27.73 5.09
N ILE A 285 8.77 27.74 6.17
CA ILE A 285 8.81 28.83 7.14
C ILE A 285 9.74 29.90 6.58
N VAL A 286 9.25 31.13 6.47
CA VAL A 286 10.01 32.28 5.94
C VAL A 286 9.88 33.49 6.85
N LYS A 287 10.91 34.34 6.87
CA LYS A 287 10.90 35.63 7.63
C LYS A 287 10.47 36.77 6.75
N GLU A 288 10.81 36.71 5.47
CA GLU A 288 10.58 37.76 4.49
C GLU A 288 9.56 37.35 3.47
N ASP A 289 8.65 38.23 3.15
CA ASP A 289 7.62 38.07 2.12
C ASP A 289 6.83 36.74 2.24
N PRO A 290 6.17 36.45 3.40
CA PRO A 290 5.35 35.27 3.56
C PRO A 290 4.03 35.40 2.77
N ASP A 291 3.50 34.28 2.27
CA ASP A 291 2.15 34.24 1.71
C ASP A 291 1.09 34.50 2.80
N ILE A 292 1.33 33.99 4.01
CA ILE A 292 0.51 34.21 5.22
C ILE A 292 1.37 34.21 6.47
N THR A 293 0.87 34.85 7.55
CA THR A 293 1.42 34.70 8.89
C THR A 293 0.40 34.01 9.78
N ALA A 294 0.65 32.77 10.15
CA ALA A 294 -0.27 31.90 10.88
C ALA A 294 0.19 31.66 12.33
N LYS A 295 -0.78 31.40 13.22
CA LYS A 295 -0.55 31.10 14.64
C LYS A 295 -0.32 29.63 14.87
N ILE A 296 0.64 29.26 15.70
CA ILE A 296 0.86 27.88 16.17
C ILE A 296 -0.21 27.56 17.23
N VAL A 297 -1.07 26.57 16.97
CA VAL A 297 -2.07 26.11 17.96
C VAL A 297 -1.66 24.83 18.66
N MET A 298 -0.85 23.97 18.00
CA MET A 298 -0.36 22.73 18.59
C MET A 298 0.99 22.36 18.01
N ILE A 299 1.85 21.74 18.82
CA ILE A 299 3.15 21.19 18.40
C ILE A 299 3.19 19.72 18.80
N GLU A 300 3.46 18.83 17.86
CA GLU A 300 3.61 17.38 18.05
C GLU A 300 5.05 16.97 17.71
N ASN A 301 5.79 16.48 18.71
CA ASN A 301 7.15 15.98 18.50
C ASN A 301 7.11 14.47 18.32
N LEU A 302 7.42 14.01 17.10
CA LEU A 302 7.45 12.58 16.73
C LEU A 302 8.87 11.98 16.81
N GLY A 303 9.79 12.65 17.48
CA GLY A 303 11.18 12.24 17.62
C GLY A 303 12.06 12.84 16.51
N LYS A 304 12.07 12.23 15.33
CA LYS A 304 12.81 12.74 14.17
C LYS A 304 12.16 14.01 13.59
N ASP A 305 10.84 14.01 13.51
CA ASP A 305 10.05 15.07 12.88
C ASP A 305 9.21 15.78 13.94
N THR A 306 9.04 17.09 13.76
CA THR A 306 8.13 17.91 14.57
C THR A 306 7.10 18.56 13.66
N ILE A 307 5.83 18.43 14.03
CA ILE A 307 4.69 18.93 13.26
C ILE A 307 4.05 20.05 14.07
N ALA A 308 3.74 21.16 13.39
CA ALA A 308 2.90 22.19 13.96
C ALA A 308 1.53 22.22 13.25
N THR A 309 0.48 22.27 14.05
CA THR A 309 -0.84 22.68 13.57
C THR A 309 -0.90 24.20 13.64
N MET A 310 -1.12 24.80 12.48
CA MET A 310 -1.21 26.24 12.29
C MET A 310 -2.67 26.65 12.16
N GLU A 311 -3.02 27.84 12.68
CA GLU A 311 -4.35 28.44 12.53
C GLU A 311 -4.23 29.78 11.78
N TYR A 312 -5.06 29.94 10.76
CA TYR A 312 -5.25 31.19 10.05
C TYR A 312 -6.72 31.34 9.63
N ASN A 313 -7.37 32.46 9.98
CA ASN A 313 -8.79 32.71 9.72
C ASN A 313 -9.71 31.56 10.13
N ASN A 314 -9.52 30.99 11.32
CA ASN A 314 -10.25 29.82 11.85
C ASN A 314 -10.08 28.52 11.02
N ASN A 315 -9.10 28.44 10.14
CA ASN A 315 -8.76 27.22 9.41
C ASN A 315 -7.45 26.66 9.94
N ASN A 316 -7.45 25.36 10.16
CA ASN A 316 -6.26 24.63 10.63
C ASN A 316 -5.61 23.88 9.49
N PHE A 317 -4.29 23.89 9.47
CA PHE A 317 -3.46 23.12 8.55
C PHE A 317 -2.13 22.73 9.22
N LYS A 318 -1.48 21.70 8.69
CA LYS A 318 -0.25 21.15 9.29
C LYS A 318 0.97 21.52 8.47
N ILE A 319 2.08 21.75 9.17
CA ILE A 319 3.41 21.97 8.57
C ILE A 319 4.48 21.19 9.34
N TYR A 320 5.58 20.87 8.69
CA TYR A 320 6.80 20.47 9.40
C TYR A 320 7.54 21.70 9.90
N ILE A 321 8.03 21.60 11.15
CA ILE A 321 8.89 22.61 11.75
C ILE A 321 10.22 21.98 12.16
N PRO A 322 11.37 22.72 12.10
CA PRO A 322 12.66 22.22 12.57
C PRO A 322 12.62 21.77 14.02
N THR A 323 13.07 20.55 14.30
CA THR A 323 13.05 19.95 15.64
C THR A 323 13.92 20.70 16.66
N ASN A 324 14.95 21.40 16.19
CA ASN A 324 15.87 22.19 17.02
C ASN A 324 15.47 23.67 17.17
N GLY A 325 14.31 24.06 16.64
CA GLY A 325 13.79 25.42 16.76
C GLY A 325 13.07 25.66 18.09
N LEU A 326 13.14 26.89 18.61
CA LEU A 326 12.39 27.33 19.79
C LEU A 326 10.99 27.81 19.37
N TYR A 327 10.12 26.85 19.06
CA TYR A 327 8.73 27.13 18.72
C TYR A 327 7.84 26.96 19.93
N VAL A 328 6.88 27.86 20.12
CA VAL A 328 5.93 27.83 21.24
C VAL A 328 4.51 27.97 20.72
N THR A 329 3.60 27.27 21.34
CA THR A 329 2.15 27.43 21.08
C THR A 329 1.74 28.88 21.35
N GLY A 330 0.95 29.47 20.46
CA GLY A 330 0.59 30.88 20.47
C GLY A 330 1.54 31.79 19.68
N GLY A 331 2.73 31.30 19.30
CA GLY A 331 3.64 32.01 18.42
C GLY A 331 3.14 32.13 16.98
N PHE A 332 3.70 33.04 16.20
CA PHE A 332 3.33 33.26 14.79
C PHE A 332 4.51 32.92 13.88
N LEU A 333 4.22 32.31 12.72
CA LEU A 333 5.18 31.97 11.69
C LEU A 333 4.74 32.54 10.35
N GLY A 334 5.69 33.15 9.62
CA GLY A 334 5.51 33.46 8.21
C GLY A 334 5.68 32.19 7.36
N LEU A 335 4.71 31.92 6.50
CA LEU A 335 4.65 30.71 5.72
C LEU A 335 4.59 31.03 4.23
N ARG A 336 5.29 30.22 3.42
CA ARG A 336 5.28 30.28 1.95
C ARG A 336 4.95 28.92 1.38
N PHE A 337 3.96 28.89 0.47
CA PHE A 337 3.52 27.69 -0.22
C PHE A 337 4.41 27.41 -1.45
N ASN A 338 4.90 26.17 -1.58
CA ASN A 338 5.64 25.73 -2.76
C ASN A 338 4.66 25.50 -3.92
N ARG A 339 4.57 26.45 -4.84
CA ARG A 339 3.59 26.48 -5.92
C ARG A 339 3.75 25.33 -6.91
N ASP A 340 4.97 24.80 -7.08
CA ASP A 340 5.28 23.68 -7.98
C ASP A 340 4.87 22.31 -7.40
N ARG A 341 4.48 22.29 -6.11
CA ARG A 341 4.08 21.08 -5.38
C ARG A 341 2.60 21.09 -4.94
N ILE A 342 1.83 21.99 -5.51
CA ILE A 342 0.39 22.07 -5.27
C ILE A 342 -0.34 21.13 -6.22
N PHE A 343 -1.27 20.36 -5.68
CA PHE A 343 -2.20 19.54 -6.45
C PHE A 343 -3.56 20.21 -6.52
N ILE A 344 -4.20 20.16 -7.70
CA ILE A 344 -5.52 20.75 -7.90
C ILE A 344 -6.48 19.65 -8.35
N PHE A 345 -7.63 19.59 -7.68
CA PHE A 345 -8.68 18.61 -7.94
C PHE A 345 -10.02 19.32 -8.14
N ASP A 346 -10.89 18.70 -8.96
CA ASP A 346 -12.28 19.09 -9.08
C ASP A 346 -13.12 18.66 -7.85
N LYS A 347 -14.39 19.02 -7.82
CA LYS A 347 -15.33 18.61 -6.75
C LYS A 347 -15.48 17.08 -6.62
N SER A 348 -15.33 16.36 -7.71
CA SER A 348 -15.41 14.90 -7.74
C SER A 348 -14.11 14.25 -7.26
N GLY A 349 -13.07 15.05 -7.03
CA GLY A 349 -11.76 14.59 -6.60
C GLY A 349 -10.83 14.15 -7.74
N ASN A 350 -11.18 14.42 -9.00
CA ASN A 350 -10.32 14.15 -10.13
C ASN A 350 -9.24 15.22 -10.25
N ARG A 351 -8.04 14.83 -10.60
CA ARG A 351 -6.93 15.78 -10.80
C ARG A 351 -7.12 16.60 -12.06
N LEU A 352 -6.92 17.91 -11.96
CA LEU A 352 -7.13 18.86 -13.06
C LEU A 352 -5.87 19.25 -13.82
N ILE A 353 -4.68 18.97 -13.28
CA ILE A 353 -3.40 19.23 -13.94
C ILE A 353 -2.75 17.88 -14.22
N ASN A 354 -2.46 17.62 -15.48
CA ASN A 354 -1.59 16.50 -15.86
C ASN A 354 -0.14 16.92 -15.58
N SER A 355 0.55 16.15 -14.75
CA SER A 355 2.01 16.25 -14.68
C SER A 355 2.61 15.91 -16.03
N LYS A 356 3.55 16.72 -16.48
CA LYS A 356 4.44 16.36 -17.60
C LYS A 356 5.28 15.13 -17.27
#